data_a5940e2fca5e5bbf92ed692490617012
#
_entry.id   a5940e2fca5e5bbf92ed692490617012
#
_cell.length_a   1.000
_cell.length_b   1.000
_cell.length_c   1.000
_cell.angle_alpha   90.00
_cell.angle_beta   90.00
_cell.angle_gamma   90.00
#
_symmetry.space_group_name_H-M   'P 1'
#
loop_
_entity.id
_entity.type
_entity.pdbx_description
1 polymer ?
#
loop_
_entity_poly.entity_id
_entity_poly.type
_entity_poly.pdbx_seq_one_letter_code
_entity_poly.pdbx_strand_id
1 'polypeptide(L)'
;MPSSRTPSPIGPVLLWMCGTLLSFSLMAISVRQLSFKLALMEILTIRSFSGVVILSALAVLRPALRRQIRSQRLALHAVRNGVHFLATYLWALSLTLLPLATVFALEFTAPAWVSLLAVLLLGERLSVSRIGAVVLGFIGVLVIIRPGVETFQISTLVILLAAVCFSVSIVTQKMLTQSDTTYGILFIMNAVQLPMALAGVYFMGEFDFLLRLDATDWLPVVGICFVGLTGHMCLTNAFRAGDAIFVVPLDFLRIPLIAFVGYFLY
;
A
#
# COMPACT_ATOMS: atom_id res chain seq x y z
N MET A 1 8.77 13.80 -32.36
CA MET A 1 9.81 14.45 -31.54
C MET A 1 9.63 13.95 -30.12
N PRO A 2 10.64 13.37 -29.45
CA PRO A 2 10.49 12.97 -28.06
C PRO A 2 10.54 14.26 -27.22
N SER A 3 9.44 14.53 -26.50
CA SER A 3 9.39 15.63 -25.53
C SER A 3 10.47 15.41 -24.49
N SER A 4 11.41 16.35 -24.37
CA SER A 4 12.38 16.43 -23.28
C SER A 4 11.60 16.65 -21.97
N ARG A 5 11.25 15.55 -21.27
CA ARG A 5 10.72 15.67 -19.92
C ARG A 5 11.82 16.25 -19.05
N THR A 6 11.62 17.46 -18.56
CA THR A 6 12.44 18.05 -17.50
C THR A 6 12.53 17.04 -16.34
N PRO A 7 13.71 16.85 -15.73
CA PRO A 7 13.85 15.98 -14.57
C PRO A 7 12.84 16.39 -13.50
N SER A 8 12.01 15.46 -13.05
CA SER A 8 11.07 15.71 -11.96
C SER A 8 11.85 16.15 -10.72
N PRO A 9 11.40 17.19 -10.01
CA PRO A 9 12.11 17.68 -8.82
C PRO A 9 12.16 16.57 -7.75
N ILE A 10 13.34 16.12 -7.38
CA ILE A 10 13.58 15.00 -6.44
C ILE A 10 13.01 15.32 -5.04
N GLY A 11 13.10 16.57 -4.60
CA GLY A 11 12.67 16.98 -3.27
C GLY A 11 11.21 16.65 -2.92
N PRO A 12 10.22 17.03 -3.75
CA PRO A 12 8.82 16.65 -3.51
C PRO A 12 8.58 15.13 -3.47
N VAL A 13 9.28 14.36 -4.30
CA VAL A 13 9.16 12.89 -4.27
C VAL A 13 9.65 12.35 -2.94
N LEU A 14 10.82 12.77 -2.49
CA LEU A 14 11.38 12.34 -1.19
C LEU A 14 10.48 12.72 -0.03
N LEU A 15 9.91 13.93 -0.01
CA LEU A 15 8.99 14.36 1.04
C LEU A 15 7.76 13.47 1.13
N TRP A 16 7.11 13.20 -0.01
CA TRP A 16 5.96 12.33 -0.06
C TRP A 16 6.30 10.88 0.30
N MET A 17 7.46 10.39 -0.11
CA MET A 17 7.92 9.06 0.26
C MET A 17 8.22 8.91 1.74
N CYS A 18 8.78 9.91 2.41
CA CYS A 18 8.91 9.90 3.87
C CYS A 18 7.55 9.70 4.56
N GLY A 19 6.53 10.46 4.14
CA GLY A 19 5.16 10.28 4.66
C GLY A 19 4.60 8.87 4.37
N THR A 20 4.88 8.33 3.19
CA THR A 20 4.48 6.96 2.80
C THR A 20 5.12 5.91 3.70
N LEU A 21 6.45 5.99 3.88
CA LEU A 21 7.23 5.03 4.67
C LEU A 21 6.77 4.99 6.13
N LEU A 22 6.61 6.16 6.75
CA LEU A 22 6.14 6.27 8.14
C LEU A 22 4.72 5.72 8.28
N SER A 23 3.80 6.13 7.40
CA SER A 23 2.40 5.71 7.47
C SER A 23 2.25 4.20 7.27
N PHE A 24 2.88 3.61 6.26
CA PHE A 24 2.76 2.17 6.02
C PHE A 24 3.48 1.32 7.07
N SER A 25 4.56 1.81 7.67
CA SER A 25 5.20 1.15 8.80
C SER A 25 4.27 1.10 10.02
N LEU A 26 3.66 2.24 10.38
CA LEU A 26 2.68 2.30 11.46
C LEU A 26 1.44 1.46 11.15
N MET A 27 0.99 1.43 9.89
CA MET A 27 -0.13 0.57 9.48
C MET A 27 0.18 -0.91 9.69
N ALA A 28 1.38 -1.37 9.34
CA ALA A 28 1.78 -2.77 9.53
C ALA A 28 1.76 -3.17 11.01
N ILE A 29 2.30 -2.31 11.88
CA ILE A 29 2.29 -2.53 13.33
C ILE A 29 0.85 -2.59 13.85
N SER A 30 0.00 -1.63 13.45
CA SER A 30 -1.40 -1.58 13.87
C SER A 30 -2.20 -2.80 13.40
N VAL A 31 -2.02 -3.24 12.15
CA VAL A 31 -2.65 -4.47 11.62
C VAL A 31 -2.25 -5.67 12.45
N ARG A 32 -0.95 -5.83 12.72
CA ARG A 32 -0.45 -6.96 13.52
C ARG A 32 -1.02 -6.97 14.94
N GLN A 33 -1.08 -5.81 15.61
CA GLN A 33 -1.66 -5.71 16.95
C GLN A 33 -3.15 -6.04 16.95
N LEU A 34 -3.91 -5.51 16.00
CA LEU A 34 -5.34 -5.77 15.91
C LEU A 34 -5.67 -7.20 15.49
N SER A 35 -4.81 -7.86 14.74
CA SER A 35 -5.03 -9.24 14.27
C SER A 35 -5.08 -10.30 15.38
N PHE A 36 -4.69 -9.95 16.61
CA PHE A 36 -4.89 -10.82 17.78
C PHE A 36 -6.36 -10.90 18.25
N LYS A 37 -7.19 -9.89 17.89
CA LYS A 37 -8.59 -9.79 18.34
C LYS A 37 -9.59 -9.67 17.18
N LEU A 38 -9.15 -9.13 16.07
CA LEU A 38 -9.97 -8.85 14.90
C LEU A 38 -9.55 -9.72 13.70
N ALA A 39 -10.55 -10.20 12.98
CA ALA A 39 -10.32 -10.81 11.69
C ALA A 39 -9.87 -9.78 10.64
N LEU A 40 -9.12 -10.23 9.63
CA LEU A 40 -8.54 -9.34 8.63
C LEU A 40 -9.60 -8.51 7.88
N MET A 41 -10.78 -9.10 7.59
CA MET A 41 -11.88 -8.39 6.92
C MET A 41 -12.47 -7.30 7.80
N GLU A 42 -12.51 -7.48 9.12
CA GLU A 42 -12.94 -6.47 10.08
C GLU A 42 -11.97 -5.29 10.11
N ILE A 43 -10.66 -5.57 10.15
CA ILE A 43 -9.60 -4.55 10.08
C ILE A 43 -9.70 -3.74 8.78
N LEU A 44 -9.89 -4.42 7.63
CA LEU A 44 -10.05 -3.76 6.33
C LEU A 44 -11.35 -2.95 6.25
N THR A 45 -12.42 -3.40 6.95
CA THR A 45 -13.66 -2.66 7.06
C THR A 45 -13.47 -1.36 7.83
N ILE A 46 -12.84 -1.41 9.02
CA ILE A 46 -12.54 -0.22 9.83
C ILE A 46 -11.74 0.79 8.99
N ARG A 47 -10.69 0.34 8.32
CA ARG A 47 -9.85 1.19 7.47
C ARG A 47 -10.63 1.84 6.33
N SER A 48 -11.40 1.07 5.58
CA SER A 48 -12.13 1.59 4.42
C SER A 48 -13.30 2.48 4.84
N PHE A 49 -14.01 2.11 5.91
CA PHE A 49 -15.09 2.91 6.49
C PHE A 49 -14.59 4.28 6.96
N SER A 50 -13.51 4.31 7.75
CA SER A 50 -12.90 5.57 8.20
C SER A 50 -12.45 6.43 7.03
N GLY A 51 -11.87 5.83 5.98
CA GLY A 51 -11.50 6.54 4.75
C GLY A 51 -12.70 7.18 4.06
N VAL A 52 -13.81 6.45 3.91
CA VAL A 52 -15.06 6.99 3.34
C VAL A 52 -15.60 8.13 4.21
N VAL A 53 -15.68 7.96 5.53
CA VAL A 53 -16.18 8.98 6.45
C VAL A 53 -15.33 10.25 6.40
N ILE A 54 -14.01 10.13 6.53
CA ILE A 54 -13.09 11.29 6.52
C ILE A 54 -13.19 12.03 5.19
N LEU A 55 -13.12 11.32 4.07
CA LEU A 55 -13.18 11.95 2.74
C LEU A 55 -14.56 12.54 2.47
N SER A 56 -15.65 11.88 2.88
CA SER A 56 -17.00 12.44 2.75
C SER A 56 -17.16 13.72 3.57
N ALA A 57 -16.67 13.73 4.81
CA ALA A 57 -16.67 14.94 5.66
C ALA A 57 -15.89 16.08 5.00
N LEU A 58 -14.71 15.81 4.43
CA LEU A 58 -13.94 16.80 3.67
C LEU A 58 -14.69 17.31 2.44
N ALA A 59 -15.45 16.45 1.72
CA ALA A 59 -16.28 16.86 0.58
C ALA A 59 -17.48 17.74 1.01
N VAL A 60 -18.00 17.54 2.21
CA VAL A 60 -19.04 18.41 2.78
C VAL A 60 -18.45 19.78 3.15
N LEU A 61 -17.32 19.79 3.83
CA LEU A 61 -16.64 21.03 4.27
C LEU A 61 -16.03 21.82 3.09
N ARG A 62 -15.66 21.14 2.00
CA ARG A 62 -15.06 21.75 0.80
C ARG A 62 -15.76 21.27 -0.45
N PRO A 63 -16.86 21.92 -0.89
CA PRO A 63 -17.66 21.48 -2.06
C PRO A 63 -16.88 21.31 -3.35
N ALA A 64 -15.77 22.03 -3.53
CA ALA A 64 -14.86 21.87 -4.68
C ALA A 64 -14.30 20.43 -4.81
N LEU A 65 -14.16 19.68 -3.70
CA LEU A 65 -13.70 18.30 -3.70
C LEU A 65 -14.72 17.33 -4.30
N ARG A 66 -16.03 17.63 -4.24
CA ARG A 66 -17.09 16.78 -4.83
C ARG A 66 -16.91 16.59 -6.32
N ARG A 67 -16.44 17.63 -7.03
CA ARG A 67 -16.18 17.57 -8.48
C ARG A 67 -15.00 16.66 -8.81
N GLN A 68 -14.11 16.43 -7.87
CA GLN A 68 -12.92 15.61 -8.04
C GLN A 68 -13.17 14.09 -7.90
N ILE A 69 -14.36 13.70 -7.42
CA ILE A 69 -14.75 12.28 -7.28
C ILE A 69 -15.06 11.65 -8.66
N ARG A 70 -15.38 12.48 -9.65
CA ARG A 70 -15.71 11.98 -11.00
C ARG A 70 -14.47 11.47 -11.71
N SER A 71 -14.50 10.21 -12.16
CA SER A 71 -13.49 9.62 -13.02
C SER A 71 -14.12 9.16 -14.33
N GLN A 72 -13.37 9.29 -15.41
CA GLN A 72 -13.73 8.73 -16.73
C GLN A 72 -13.17 7.31 -16.92
N ARG A 73 -12.32 6.83 -15.99
CA ARG A 73 -11.63 5.55 -16.08
C ARG A 73 -12.13 4.54 -15.04
N LEU A 74 -13.44 4.39 -14.91
CA LEU A 74 -14.05 3.52 -13.89
C LEU A 74 -13.59 2.05 -13.99
N ALA A 75 -13.40 1.53 -15.21
CA ALA A 75 -12.86 0.19 -15.39
C ALA A 75 -11.45 0.04 -14.81
N LEU A 76 -10.58 1.05 -15.00
CA LEU A 76 -9.24 1.04 -14.42
C LEU A 76 -9.28 1.14 -12.90
N HIS A 77 -10.20 1.92 -12.33
CA HIS A 77 -10.45 1.93 -10.88
C HIS A 77 -10.93 0.58 -10.37
N ALA A 78 -11.83 -0.10 -11.08
CA ALA A 78 -12.33 -1.43 -10.68
C ALA A 78 -11.20 -2.45 -10.65
N VAL A 79 -10.40 -2.54 -11.72
CA VAL A 79 -9.22 -3.43 -11.77
C VAL A 79 -8.23 -3.09 -10.65
N ARG A 80 -7.85 -1.81 -10.53
CA ARG A 80 -6.90 -1.36 -9.49
C ARG A 80 -7.39 -1.70 -8.11
N ASN A 81 -8.65 -1.43 -7.79
CA ASN A 81 -9.17 -1.62 -6.44
C ASN A 81 -9.42 -3.09 -6.11
N GLY A 82 -9.86 -3.91 -7.07
CA GLY A 82 -9.98 -5.35 -6.89
C GLY A 82 -8.64 -6.00 -6.62
N VAL A 83 -7.64 -5.73 -7.46
CA VAL A 83 -6.29 -6.27 -7.28
C VAL A 83 -5.62 -5.72 -6.00
N HIS A 84 -5.83 -4.43 -5.68
CA HIS A 84 -5.30 -3.84 -4.46
C HIS A 84 -5.94 -4.43 -3.20
N PHE A 85 -7.24 -4.70 -3.21
CA PHE A 85 -7.93 -5.33 -2.09
C PHE A 85 -7.38 -6.73 -1.85
N LEU A 86 -7.26 -7.54 -2.90
CA LEU A 86 -6.63 -8.86 -2.83
C LEU A 86 -5.19 -8.78 -2.29
N ALA A 87 -4.38 -7.87 -2.83
CA ALA A 87 -3.01 -7.66 -2.38
C ALA A 87 -2.95 -7.28 -0.90
N THR A 88 -3.82 -6.38 -0.45
CA THR A 88 -3.88 -5.93 0.95
C THR A 88 -4.32 -7.06 1.88
N TYR A 89 -5.29 -7.88 1.46
CA TYR A 89 -5.71 -9.04 2.23
C TYR A 89 -4.59 -10.08 2.37
N LEU A 90 -3.95 -10.45 1.26
CA LEU A 90 -2.83 -11.39 1.25
C LEU A 90 -1.64 -10.88 2.08
N TRP A 91 -1.35 -9.59 1.99
CA TRP A 91 -0.32 -8.94 2.80
C TRP A 91 -0.66 -8.97 4.29
N ALA A 92 -1.87 -8.57 4.66
CA ALA A 92 -2.32 -8.60 6.05
C ALA A 92 -2.33 -10.05 6.60
N LEU A 93 -2.75 -11.03 5.79
CA LEU A 93 -2.65 -12.45 6.14
C LEU A 93 -1.19 -12.86 6.36
N SER A 94 -0.27 -12.41 5.53
CA SER A 94 1.16 -12.70 5.70
C SER A 94 1.72 -12.14 7.00
N LEU A 95 1.24 -10.99 7.46
CA LEU A 95 1.63 -10.42 8.77
C LEU A 95 1.22 -11.29 9.95
N THR A 96 0.19 -12.13 9.81
CA THR A 96 -0.23 -13.08 10.85
C THR A 96 0.54 -14.40 10.79
N LEU A 97 1.03 -14.77 9.61
CA LEU A 97 1.66 -16.08 9.34
C LEU A 97 3.19 -16.06 9.44
N LEU A 98 3.81 -14.90 9.23
CA LEU A 98 5.26 -14.75 9.08
C LEU A 98 5.80 -13.64 10.00
N PRO A 99 7.09 -13.70 10.39
CA PRO A 99 7.76 -12.58 11.04
C PRO A 99 7.72 -11.32 10.15
N LEU A 100 7.57 -10.14 10.76
CA LEU A 100 7.51 -8.86 10.03
C LEU A 100 8.67 -8.67 9.05
N ALA A 101 9.90 -8.98 9.50
CA ALA A 101 11.09 -8.85 8.67
C ALA A 101 10.98 -9.70 7.38
N THR A 102 10.47 -10.94 7.50
CA THR A 102 10.28 -11.85 6.35
C THR A 102 9.21 -11.33 5.40
N VAL A 103 8.07 -10.83 5.93
CA VAL A 103 7.00 -10.25 5.12
C VAL A 103 7.53 -9.09 4.29
N PHE A 104 8.19 -8.11 4.93
CA PHE A 104 8.74 -6.97 4.22
C PHE A 104 9.82 -7.36 3.22
N ALA A 105 10.70 -8.27 3.60
CA ALA A 105 11.75 -8.72 2.71
C ALA A 105 11.20 -9.35 1.43
N LEU A 106 10.15 -10.17 1.51
CA LEU A 106 9.52 -10.79 0.34
C LEU A 106 8.62 -9.82 -0.44
N GLU A 107 7.95 -8.88 0.25
CA GLU A 107 7.22 -7.77 -0.38
C GLU A 107 8.13 -6.95 -1.30
N PHE A 108 9.41 -6.80 -0.94
CA PHE A 108 10.39 -6.06 -1.74
C PHE A 108 10.81 -6.72 -3.05
N THR A 109 10.22 -7.84 -3.42
CA THR A 109 10.24 -8.30 -4.83
C THR A 109 9.36 -7.41 -5.72
N ALA A 110 8.40 -6.66 -5.15
CA ALA A 110 7.49 -5.78 -5.89
C ALA A 110 8.19 -4.75 -6.78
N PRO A 111 9.27 -4.06 -6.41
CA PRO A 111 9.95 -3.10 -7.29
C PRO A 111 10.43 -3.71 -8.62
N ALA A 112 10.82 -4.98 -8.64
CA ALA A 112 11.21 -5.66 -9.88
C ALA A 112 9.98 -5.83 -10.80
N TRP A 113 8.86 -6.28 -10.26
CA TRP A 113 7.59 -6.41 -10.98
C TRP A 113 7.05 -5.07 -11.46
N VAL A 114 7.09 -4.03 -10.60
CA VAL A 114 6.68 -2.67 -10.98
C VAL A 114 7.55 -2.15 -12.12
N SER A 115 8.87 -2.35 -12.05
CA SER A 115 9.79 -1.91 -13.11
C SER A 115 9.47 -2.55 -14.44
N LEU A 116 9.21 -3.85 -14.46
CA LEU A 116 8.78 -4.58 -15.66
C LEU A 116 7.45 -4.02 -16.21
N LEU A 117 6.44 -3.91 -15.36
CA LEU A 117 5.12 -3.42 -15.74
C LEU A 117 5.13 -1.95 -16.18
N ALA A 118 5.96 -1.11 -15.54
CA ALA A 118 6.08 0.30 -15.89
C ALA A 118 6.69 0.50 -17.28
N VAL A 119 7.66 -0.33 -17.65
CA VAL A 119 8.20 -0.33 -19.04
C VAL A 119 7.11 -0.74 -20.02
N LEU A 120 6.41 -1.84 -19.76
CA LEU A 120 5.44 -2.42 -20.68
C LEU A 120 4.17 -1.56 -20.82
N LEU A 121 3.66 -1.00 -19.72
CA LEU A 121 2.35 -0.33 -19.69
C LEU A 121 2.41 1.20 -19.65
N LEU A 122 3.50 1.77 -19.09
CA LEU A 122 3.68 3.22 -18.98
C LEU A 122 4.68 3.78 -19.99
N GLY A 123 5.45 2.92 -20.67
CA GLY A 123 6.53 3.33 -21.57
C GLY A 123 7.68 4.02 -20.83
N GLU A 124 7.85 3.73 -19.53
CA GLU A 124 8.96 4.26 -18.74
C GLU A 124 10.28 3.62 -19.20
N ARG A 125 11.38 4.39 -19.14
CA ARG A 125 12.69 3.90 -19.54
C ARG A 125 13.49 3.37 -18.35
N LEU A 126 13.97 2.15 -18.44
CA LEU A 126 14.95 1.62 -17.49
C LEU A 126 16.30 2.28 -17.73
N SER A 127 16.87 2.88 -16.68
CA SER A 127 18.27 3.28 -16.66
C SER A 127 19.10 2.29 -15.86
N VAL A 128 20.41 2.20 -16.17
CA VAL A 128 21.32 1.30 -15.45
C VAL A 128 21.31 1.55 -13.95
N SER A 129 21.23 2.82 -13.53
CA SER A 129 21.15 3.18 -12.10
C SER A 129 19.85 2.68 -11.43
N ARG A 130 18.73 2.69 -12.15
CA ARG A 130 17.44 2.18 -11.64
C ARG A 130 17.43 0.66 -11.52
N ILE A 131 18.00 -0.03 -12.52
CA ILE A 131 18.22 -1.47 -12.45
C ILE A 131 19.15 -1.81 -11.28
N GLY A 132 20.25 -1.07 -11.12
CA GLY A 132 21.18 -1.24 -10.00
C GLY A 132 20.48 -1.05 -8.64
N ALA A 133 19.61 -0.05 -8.49
CA ALA A 133 18.85 0.16 -7.25
C ALA A 133 17.92 -1.03 -6.92
N VAL A 134 17.21 -1.57 -7.91
CA VAL A 134 16.36 -2.77 -7.74
C VAL A 134 17.19 -3.99 -7.36
N VAL A 135 18.31 -4.22 -8.05
CA VAL A 135 19.21 -5.36 -7.78
C VAL A 135 19.84 -5.26 -6.40
N LEU A 136 20.34 -4.08 -6.01
CA LEU A 136 20.90 -3.85 -4.67
C LEU A 136 19.87 -4.02 -3.57
N GLY A 137 18.64 -3.52 -3.77
CA GLY A 137 17.53 -3.74 -2.85
C GLY A 137 17.23 -5.22 -2.70
N PHE A 138 17.20 -5.97 -3.81
CA PHE A 138 16.94 -7.42 -3.79
C PHE A 138 18.07 -8.20 -3.09
N ILE A 139 19.33 -7.84 -3.32
CA ILE A 139 20.47 -8.41 -2.59
C ILE A 139 20.34 -8.12 -1.08
N GLY A 140 20.00 -6.89 -0.70
CA GLY A 140 19.75 -6.54 0.69
C GLY A 140 18.67 -7.41 1.34
N VAL A 141 17.59 -7.67 0.63
CA VAL A 141 16.53 -8.61 1.03
C VAL A 141 17.07 -10.01 1.27
N LEU A 142 17.86 -10.57 0.33
CA LEU A 142 18.44 -11.91 0.45
C LEU A 142 19.41 -12.02 1.65
N VAL A 143 20.17 -10.96 1.92
CA VAL A 143 21.08 -10.89 3.09
C VAL A 143 20.31 -10.93 4.41
N ILE A 144 19.15 -10.27 4.47
CA ILE A 144 18.30 -10.22 5.67
C ILE A 144 17.58 -11.56 5.88
N ILE A 145 16.96 -12.09 4.84
CA ILE A 145 16.17 -13.34 4.94
C ILE A 145 17.08 -14.56 5.18
N ARG A 146 18.30 -14.56 4.63
CA ARG A 146 19.19 -15.72 4.63
C ARG A 146 18.43 -17.00 4.24
N PRO A 147 17.87 -17.11 3.02
CA PRO A 147 16.99 -18.21 2.64
C PRO A 147 17.75 -19.53 2.77
N GLY A 148 17.41 -20.32 3.79
CA GLY A 148 17.80 -21.72 3.92
C GLY A 148 16.72 -22.61 3.30
N VAL A 149 17.03 -23.89 3.05
CA VAL A 149 16.12 -24.86 2.42
C VAL A 149 14.82 -25.06 3.23
N GLU A 150 14.86 -24.78 4.53
CA GLU A 150 13.71 -24.94 5.44
C GLU A 150 12.72 -23.75 5.41
N THR A 151 13.01 -22.68 4.69
CA THR A 151 12.21 -21.43 4.72
C THR A 151 11.12 -21.37 3.66
N PHE A 152 11.00 -22.37 2.78
CA PHE A 152 9.98 -22.34 1.73
C PHE A 152 8.65 -22.93 2.23
N GLN A 153 7.86 -22.11 2.93
CA GLN A 153 6.52 -22.46 3.39
C GLN A 153 5.46 -21.91 2.42
N ILE A 154 4.25 -22.49 2.42
CA ILE A 154 3.12 -21.98 1.63
C ILE A 154 2.82 -20.52 1.94
N SER A 155 3.02 -20.10 3.20
CA SER A 155 2.90 -18.70 3.64
C SER A 155 3.85 -17.74 2.88
N THR A 156 4.99 -18.21 2.41
CA THR A 156 5.92 -17.45 1.55
C THR A 156 5.29 -17.13 0.18
N LEU A 157 4.53 -18.06 -0.39
CA LEU A 157 3.81 -17.84 -1.65
C LEU A 157 2.72 -16.79 -1.51
N VAL A 158 2.07 -16.69 -0.35
CA VAL A 158 1.03 -15.69 -0.08
C VAL A 158 1.58 -14.28 -0.22
N ILE A 159 2.72 -14.00 0.41
CA ILE A 159 3.34 -12.66 0.32
C ILE A 159 3.94 -12.37 -1.06
N LEU A 160 4.49 -13.36 -1.76
CA LEU A 160 4.97 -13.19 -3.13
C LEU A 160 3.81 -12.86 -4.07
N LEU A 161 2.67 -13.54 -3.94
CA LEU A 161 1.46 -13.20 -4.70
C LEU A 161 0.96 -11.79 -4.36
N ALA A 162 0.98 -11.41 -3.08
CA ALA A 162 0.67 -10.04 -2.66
C ALA A 162 1.58 -9.02 -3.36
N ALA A 163 2.90 -9.28 -3.44
CA ALA A 163 3.86 -8.40 -4.09
C ALA A 163 3.55 -8.21 -5.59
N VAL A 164 3.19 -9.28 -6.31
CA VAL A 164 2.74 -9.19 -7.72
C VAL A 164 1.46 -8.36 -7.83
N CYS A 165 0.46 -8.63 -7.01
CA CYS A 165 -0.79 -7.89 -7.00
C CYS A 165 -0.59 -6.40 -6.65
N PHE A 166 0.28 -6.08 -5.67
CA PHE A 166 0.65 -4.71 -5.38
C PHE A 166 1.29 -4.03 -6.57
N SER A 167 2.15 -4.72 -7.30
CA SER A 167 2.84 -4.16 -8.47
C SER A 167 1.84 -3.77 -9.58
N VAL A 168 0.85 -4.61 -9.85
CA VAL A 168 -0.26 -4.27 -10.78
C VAL A 168 -1.05 -3.07 -10.26
N SER A 169 -1.38 -3.05 -8.96
CA SER A 169 -2.10 -1.95 -8.32
C SER A 169 -1.32 -0.63 -8.40
N ILE A 170 0.00 -0.65 -8.15
CA ILE A 170 0.89 0.51 -8.21
C ILE A 170 0.93 1.10 -9.62
N VAL A 171 1.14 0.26 -10.64
CA VAL A 171 1.21 0.73 -12.02
C VAL A 171 -0.13 1.29 -12.50
N THR A 172 -1.23 0.61 -12.18
CA THR A 172 -2.58 1.12 -12.50
C THR A 172 -2.91 2.40 -11.72
N GLN A 173 -2.44 2.55 -10.47
CA GLN A 173 -2.53 3.79 -9.72
C GLN A 173 -1.74 4.92 -10.38
N LYS A 174 -0.52 4.66 -10.85
CA LYS A 174 0.27 5.64 -11.63
C LYS A 174 -0.48 6.06 -12.90
N MET A 175 -1.12 5.13 -13.61
CA MET A 175 -1.96 5.46 -14.77
C MET A 175 -3.13 6.39 -14.39
N LEU A 176 -3.78 6.15 -13.26
CA LEU A 176 -4.88 6.99 -12.76
C LEU A 176 -4.41 8.40 -12.39
N THR A 177 -3.18 8.57 -11.89
CA THR A 177 -2.67 9.92 -11.55
C THR A 177 -2.53 10.84 -12.77
N GLN A 178 -2.59 10.31 -13.98
CA GLN A 178 -2.54 11.11 -15.21
C GLN A 178 -3.87 11.82 -15.54
N SER A 179 -5.00 11.29 -15.06
CA SER A 179 -6.34 11.80 -15.35
C SER A 179 -7.11 12.24 -14.12
N ASP A 180 -6.89 11.57 -12.98
CA ASP A 180 -7.70 11.74 -11.79
C ASP A 180 -6.93 12.46 -10.69
N THR A 181 -7.63 13.17 -9.82
CA THR A 181 -7.01 13.85 -8.67
C THR A 181 -6.66 12.83 -7.59
N THR A 182 -5.71 13.16 -6.72
CA THR A 182 -5.37 12.33 -5.55
C THR A 182 -6.61 12.07 -4.69
N TYR A 183 -7.42 13.10 -4.45
CA TYR A 183 -8.65 12.97 -3.68
C TYR A 183 -9.65 11.99 -4.32
N GLY A 184 -9.88 12.10 -5.64
CA GLY A 184 -10.78 11.20 -6.38
C GLY A 184 -10.30 9.74 -6.32
N ILE A 185 -9.00 9.51 -6.53
CA ILE A 185 -8.40 8.16 -6.44
C ILE A 185 -8.62 7.55 -5.05
N LEU A 186 -8.37 8.31 -3.99
CA LEU A 186 -8.53 7.84 -2.60
C LEU A 186 -10.00 7.61 -2.24
N PHE A 187 -10.89 8.50 -2.67
CA PHE A 187 -12.32 8.36 -2.40
C PHE A 187 -12.87 7.10 -3.05
N ILE A 188 -12.63 6.91 -4.35
CA ILE A 188 -13.09 5.72 -5.09
C ILE A 188 -12.46 4.45 -4.52
N MET A 189 -11.18 4.50 -4.10
CA MET A 189 -10.53 3.37 -3.45
C MET A 189 -11.30 2.91 -2.21
N ASN A 190 -11.54 3.80 -1.25
CA ASN A 190 -12.22 3.44 -0.03
C ASN A 190 -13.70 3.07 -0.27
N ALA A 191 -14.39 3.78 -1.17
CA ALA A 191 -15.78 3.51 -1.53
C ALA A 191 -15.98 2.15 -2.20
N VAL A 192 -15.01 1.66 -2.98
CA VAL A 192 -15.07 0.34 -3.64
C VAL A 192 -14.62 -0.76 -2.67
N GLN A 193 -13.60 -0.51 -1.85
CA GLN A 193 -13.06 -1.53 -0.94
C GLN A 193 -13.95 -1.76 0.29
N LEU A 194 -14.72 -0.74 0.73
CA LEU A 194 -15.63 -0.89 1.85
C LEU A 194 -16.69 -1.99 1.64
N PRO A 195 -17.47 -2.02 0.54
CA PRO A 195 -18.43 -3.11 0.32
C PRO A 195 -17.74 -4.48 0.17
N MET A 196 -16.50 -4.54 -0.38
CA MET A 196 -15.75 -5.79 -0.47
C MET A 196 -15.38 -6.33 0.92
N ALA A 197 -14.91 -5.45 1.80
CA ALA A 197 -14.56 -5.80 3.17
C ALA A 197 -15.81 -6.19 4.00
N LEU A 198 -16.91 -5.41 3.88
CA LEU A 198 -18.19 -5.71 4.52
C LEU A 198 -18.77 -7.05 4.06
N ALA A 199 -18.65 -7.38 2.77
CA ALA A 199 -19.06 -8.69 2.27
C ALA A 199 -18.24 -9.81 2.95
N GLY A 200 -16.93 -9.61 3.14
CA GLY A 200 -16.09 -10.55 3.88
C GLY A 200 -16.56 -10.75 5.33
N VAL A 201 -16.84 -9.66 6.05
CA VAL A 201 -17.39 -9.73 7.42
C VAL A 201 -18.76 -10.43 7.44
N TYR A 202 -19.63 -10.12 6.47
CA TYR A 202 -20.94 -10.76 6.35
C TYR A 202 -20.83 -12.29 6.20
N PHE A 203 -19.93 -12.78 5.35
CA PHE A 203 -19.73 -14.22 5.18
C PHE A 203 -19.07 -14.89 6.38
N MET A 204 -18.38 -14.15 7.25
CA MET A 204 -17.82 -14.66 8.51
C MET A 204 -18.88 -14.73 9.61
N GLY A 205 -20.01 -14.01 9.49
CA GLY A 205 -21.12 -14.02 10.42
C GLY A 205 -20.87 -13.25 11.74
N GLU A 206 -19.80 -12.48 11.83
CA GLU A 206 -19.40 -11.77 13.05
C GLU A 206 -19.51 -10.25 12.87
N PHE A 207 -20.54 -9.62 13.48
CA PHE A 207 -20.79 -8.17 13.39
C PHE A 207 -20.46 -7.40 14.67
N ASP A 208 -20.13 -8.11 15.74
CA ASP A 208 -19.87 -7.55 17.07
C ASP A 208 -18.39 -7.24 17.33
N PHE A 209 -17.58 -7.22 16.28
CA PHE A 209 -16.13 -7.11 16.37
C PHE A 209 -15.64 -5.85 17.13
N LEU A 210 -16.39 -4.75 17.12
CA LEU A 210 -16.03 -3.54 17.88
C LEU A 210 -16.19 -3.76 19.40
N LEU A 211 -17.03 -4.69 19.84
CA LEU A 211 -17.23 -5.00 21.26
C LEU A 211 -16.10 -5.86 21.85
N ARG A 212 -15.28 -6.45 20.98
CA ARG A 212 -14.09 -7.24 21.39
C ARG A 212 -12.86 -6.37 21.70
N LEU A 213 -12.94 -5.04 21.44
CA LEU A 213 -11.85 -4.11 21.61
C LEU A 213 -11.81 -3.54 23.03
N ASP A 214 -10.62 -3.58 23.64
CA ASP A 214 -10.34 -2.93 24.91
C ASP A 214 -9.80 -1.50 24.72
N ALA A 215 -9.63 -0.78 25.84
CA ALA A 215 -9.11 0.60 25.82
C ALA A 215 -7.73 0.72 25.13
N THR A 216 -6.90 -0.32 25.24
CA THR A 216 -5.56 -0.37 24.65
C THR A 216 -5.56 -0.57 23.13
N ASP A 217 -6.63 -1.11 22.57
CA ASP A 217 -6.74 -1.39 21.13
C ASP A 217 -7.13 -0.14 20.32
N TRP A 218 -7.64 0.90 20.98
CA TRP A 218 -8.07 2.11 20.27
C TRP A 218 -6.91 2.89 19.65
N LEU A 219 -5.70 2.80 20.21
CA LEU A 219 -4.53 3.44 19.60
C LEU A 219 -4.20 2.83 18.22
N PRO A 220 -4.06 1.51 18.05
CA PRO A 220 -3.90 0.90 16.73
C PRO A 220 -5.13 1.07 15.81
N VAL A 221 -6.35 1.13 16.34
CA VAL A 221 -7.56 1.44 15.54
C VAL A 221 -7.47 2.85 14.96
N VAL A 222 -7.20 3.86 15.77
CA VAL A 222 -7.00 5.24 15.32
C VAL A 222 -5.82 5.31 14.35
N GLY A 223 -4.73 4.59 14.65
CA GLY A 223 -3.59 4.44 13.74
C GLY A 223 -4.05 4.01 12.36
N ILE A 224 -4.76 2.88 12.23
CA ILE A 224 -5.22 2.35 10.93
C ILE A 224 -6.15 3.33 10.19
N CYS A 225 -7.01 4.06 10.91
CA CYS A 225 -7.93 5.02 10.31
C CYS A 225 -7.19 6.17 9.59
N PHE A 226 -6.14 6.69 10.21
CA PHE A 226 -5.40 7.83 9.65
C PHE A 226 -4.24 7.42 8.76
N VAL A 227 -3.41 6.45 9.18
CA VAL A 227 -2.20 6.10 8.43
C VAL A 227 -2.51 5.36 7.13
N GLY A 228 -3.62 4.60 7.07
CA GLY A 228 -4.08 4.00 5.83
C GLY A 228 -4.41 5.04 4.76
N LEU A 229 -5.08 6.13 5.15
CA LEU A 229 -5.43 7.22 4.25
C LEU A 229 -4.22 8.08 3.90
N THR A 230 -3.42 8.50 4.90
CA THR A 230 -2.25 9.36 4.68
C THR A 230 -1.15 8.66 3.89
N GLY A 231 -0.91 7.37 4.12
CA GLY A 231 0.06 6.59 3.37
C GLY A 231 -0.27 6.53 1.88
N HIS A 232 -1.53 6.21 1.55
CA HIS A 232 -1.98 6.20 0.15
C HIS A 232 -2.02 7.59 -0.47
N MET A 233 -2.35 8.64 0.30
CA MET A 233 -2.28 10.02 -0.16
C MET A 233 -0.83 10.42 -0.52
N CYS A 234 0.11 10.12 0.37
CA CYS A 234 1.53 10.41 0.15
C CYS A 234 2.05 9.64 -1.06
N LEU A 235 1.77 8.34 -1.16
CA LEU A 235 2.20 7.51 -2.29
C LEU A 235 1.61 8.01 -3.63
N THR A 236 0.32 8.37 -3.65
CA THR A 236 -0.31 8.90 -4.87
C THR A 236 0.34 10.22 -5.31
N ASN A 237 0.67 11.10 -4.35
CA ASN A 237 1.35 12.36 -4.65
C ASN A 237 2.83 12.13 -5.05
N ALA A 238 3.51 11.14 -4.49
CA ALA A 238 4.84 10.73 -4.96
C ALA A 238 4.79 10.29 -6.43
N PHE A 239 3.79 9.49 -6.84
CA PHE A 239 3.58 9.10 -8.24
C PHE A 239 3.20 10.25 -9.16
N ARG A 240 2.58 11.31 -8.65
CA ARG A 240 2.36 12.55 -9.42
C ARG A 240 3.66 13.31 -9.65
N ALA A 241 4.52 13.33 -8.63
CA ALA A 241 5.78 14.07 -8.65
C ALA A 241 6.90 13.34 -9.40
N GLY A 242 6.85 12.00 -9.52
CA GLY A 242 7.91 11.21 -10.15
C GLY A 242 7.44 9.94 -10.87
N ASP A 243 8.36 9.31 -11.60
CA ASP A 243 8.14 8.04 -12.29
C ASP A 243 8.02 6.89 -11.28
N ALA A 244 7.23 5.86 -11.63
CA ALA A 244 7.04 4.70 -10.77
C ALA A 244 8.35 3.95 -10.51
N ILE A 245 9.21 3.81 -11.53
CA ILE A 245 10.53 3.17 -11.45
C ILE A 245 11.47 3.92 -10.47
N PHE A 246 11.26 5.24 -10.23
CA PHE A 246 12.04 6.00 -9.26
C PHE A 246 11.41 5.95 -7.85
N VAL A 247 10.09 6.09 -7.77
CA VAL A 247 9.34 6.16 -6.50
C VAL A 247 9.39 4.83 -5.75
N VAL A 248 9.17 3.71 -6.45
CA VAL A 248 8.99 2.40 -5.80
C VAL A 248 10.27 1.88 -5.12
N PRO A 249 11.50 2.02 -5.67
CA PRO A 249 12.71 1.61 -4.96
C PRO A 249 12.98 2.38 -3.66
N LEU A 250 12.43 3.59 -3.50
CA LEU A 250 12.55 4.33 -2.23
C LEU A 250 11.83 3.62 -1.08
N ASP A 251 10.88 2.75 -1.38
CA ASP A 251 10.17 1.96 -0.38
C ASP A 251 11.07 0.95 0.35
N PHE A 252 12.23 0.57 -0.24
CA PHE A 252 13.24 -0.24 0.45
C PHE A 252 13.74 0.39 1.76
N LEU A 253 13.66 1.72 1.89
CA LEU A 253 14.00 2.43 3.13
C LEU A 253 13.06 2.07 4.30
N ARG A 254 11.94 1.41 4.03
CA ARG A 254 11.04 0.89 5.07
C ARG A 254 11.68 -0.23 5.89
N ILE A 255 12.59 -1.03 5.30
CA ILE A 255 13.26 -2.15 6.00
C ILE A 255 14.04 -1.64 7.24
N PRO A 256 15.04 -0.76 7.07
CA PRO A 256 15.78 -0.27 8.24
C PRO A 256 14.88 0.46 9.24
N LEU A 257 13.84 1.17 8.76
CA LEU A 257 12.89 1.85 9.63
C LEU A 257 12.12 0.85 10.50
N ILE A 258 11.60 -0.24 9.92
CA ILE A 258 10.86 -1.26 10.67
C ILE A 258 11.79 -2.10 11.54
N ALA A 259 13.00 -2.40 11.08
CA ALA A 259 13.98 -3.09 11.89
C ALA A 259 14.33 -2.26 13.16
N PHE A 260 14.53 -0.95 12.99
CA PHE A 260 14.76 -0.02 14.10
C PHE A 260 13.57 0.01 15.06
N VAL A 261 12.35 0.21 14.55
CA VAL A 261 11.12 0.25 15.38
C VAL A 261 10.88 -1.11 16.06
N GLY A 262 11.07 -2.21 15.34
CA GLY A 262 10.92 -3.56 15.88
C GLY A 262 11.89 -3.85 17.03
N TYR A 263 13.12 -3.37 16.95
CA TYR A 263 14.11 -3.52 18.02
C TYR A 263 13.69 -2.84 19.34
N PHE A 264 12.91 -1.73 19.27
CA PHE A 264 12.44 -1.03 20.48
C PHE A 264 11.08 -1.50 20.99
N LEU A 265 10.28 -2.17 20.16
CA LEU A 265 8.91 -2.58 20.52
C LEU A 265 8.79 -4.07 20.86
N TYR A 266 9.75 -4.89 20.44
CA TYR A 266 9.79 -6.34 20.62
C TYR A 266 11.17 -6.82 21.02
#